data_715545ef9ce792f25e076c7cce31d113
#
_entry.id   715545ef9ce792f25e076c7cce31d113
#
_cell.length_a   1.000
_cell.length_b   1.000
_cell.length_c   1.000
_cell.angle_alpha   90.00
_cell.angle_beta   90.00
_cell.angle_gamma   90.00
#
_symmetry.space_group_name_H-M   'P 1'
#
loop_
_entity.id
_entity.type
_entity.pdbx_description
1 polymer ?
#
loop_
_entity_poly.entity_id
_entity_poly.type
_entity_poly.pdbx_seq_one_letter_code
_entity_poly.pdbx_strand_id
1 'polypeptide(L)'
;NYKGMKKKDMIVFPHRLAPEKQLDIFEDLSNHLPQYEWIVCQTKQLTKNEYYNILGESKIVFSANLQETLGISCYEGALVDSVPMVPDRLSYKEMYMDEFKYPSEWTTDFNAYTKHKQEIINKIRYYIEDHTKLVPHIHKQAKSLQKKFFTATNLYATINS
;
A
#
# COMPACT_ATOMS: atom_id res chain seq x y z
N ASN A 1 -13.49 10.87 -10.13
CA ASN A 1 -12.24 10.65 -10.75
C ASN A 1 -11.07 10.94 -9.80
N TYR A 2 -10.40 9.87 -9.34
CA TYR A 2 -9.43 9.96 -8.24
C TYR A 2 -7.98 9.97 -8.73
N LYS A 3 -7.75 9.59 -9.97
CA LYS A 3 -6.41 9.63 -10.56
C LYS A 3 -6.03 11.08 -10.85
N GLY A 4 -4.78 11.42 -10.59
CA GLY A 4 -4.28 12.78 -10.83
C GLY A 4 -4.61 13.79 -9.74
N MET A 5 -5.18 13.34 -8.62
CA MET A 5 -5.40 14.21 -7.47
C MET A 5 -4.07 14.70 -6.90
N LYS A 6 -4.09 15.87 -6.27
CA LYS A 6 -2.90 16.40 -5.59
C LYS A 6 -2.50 15.47 -4.44
N LYS A 7 -1.26 15.03 -4.46
CA LYS A 7 -0.74 14.10 -3.45
C LYS A 7 -0.27 14.82 -2.19
N LYS A 8 -0.50 14.18 -1.06
CA LYS A 8 0.00 14.59 0.26
C LYS A 8 1.05 13.59 0.72
N ASP A 9 1.90 14.00 1.66
CA ASP A 9 2.84 13.07 2.29
C ASP A 9 2.08 12.18 3.27
N MET A 10 1.33 11.24 2.72
CA MET A 10 0.37 10.42 3.42
C MET A 10 0.58 8.94 3.12
N ILE A 11 0.56 8.11 4.16
CA ILE A 11 0.67 6.66 4.07
C ILE A 11 -0.64 6.05 4.59
N VAL A 12 -1.20 5.11 3.84
CA VAL A 12 -2.52 4.54 4.12
C VAL A 12 -2.39 3.05 4.46
N PHE A 13 -3.09 2.66 5.53
CA PHE A 13 -3.31 1.25 5.89
C PHE A 13 -4.76 0.93 5.51
N PRO A 14 -4.97 0.25 4.37
CA PRO A 14 -6.32 0.07 3.84
C PRO A 14 -7.03 -1.18 4.37
N HIS A 15 -6.30 -2.01 5.13
CA HIS A 15 -6.76 -3.34 5.51
C HIS A 15 -7.75 -3.33 6.67
N ARG A 16 -8.56 -4.40 6.77
CA ARG A 16 -9.36 -4.63 7.96
C ARG A 16 -8.42 -4.92 9.15
N LEU A 17 -8.93 -4.69 10.36
CA LEU A 17 -8.14 -4.85 11.57
C LEU A 17 -8.14 -6.34 11.96
N ALA A 18 -7.10 -7.06 11.56
CA ALA A 18 -6.90 -8.46 11.86
C ALA A 18 -5.40 -8.67 12.17
N PRO A 19 -5.06 -9.64 13.05
CA PRO A 19 -3.66 -9.82 13.46
C PRO A 19 -2.69 -10.03 12.29
N GLU A 20 -3.10 -10.75 11.25
CA GLU A 20 -2.26 -11.02 10.09
C GLU A 20 -1.95 -9.78 9.25
N LYS A 21 -2.62 -8.66 9.51
CA LYS A 21 -2.37 -7.40 8.81
C LYS A 21 -1.27 -6.57 9.47
N GLN A 22 -0.91 -6.90 10.69
CA GLN A 22 0.21 -6.29 11.44
C GLN A 22 0.09 -4.77 11.58
N LEU A 23 -1.07 -4.31 12.08
CA LEU A 23 -1.30 -2.90 12.31
C LEU A 23 -0.27 -2.29 13.28
N ASP A 24 0.24 -3.08 14.22
CA ASP A 24 1.24 -2.63 15.20
C ASP A 24 2.50 -2.08 14.52
N ILE A 25 2.92 -2.66 13.42
CA ILE A 25 4.06 -2.15 12.63
C ILE A 25 3.74 -0.77 12.07
N PHE A 26 2.55 -0.62 11.48
CA PHE A 26 2.12 0.65 10.91
C PHE A 26 2.05 1.75 11.97
N GLU A 27 1.49 1.41 13.14
CA GLU A 27 1.39 2.36 14.25
C GLU A 27 2.76 2.78 14.77
N ASP A 28 3.70 1.85 14.89
CA ASP A 28 5.06 2.18 15.34
C ASP A 28 5.76 3.09 14.32
N LEU A 29 5.60 2.82 13.04
CA LEU A 29 6.15 3.68 11.99
C LEU A 29 5.58 5.09 12.06
N SER A 30 4.28 5.21 12.35
CA SER A 30 3.64 6.52 12.48
C SER A 30 4.23 7.34 13.62
N ASN A 31 4.62 6.67 14.70
CA ASN A 31 5.26 7.33 15.84
C ASN A 31 6.67 7.80 15.52
N HIS A 32 7.36 7.10 14.61
CA HIS A 32 8.72 7.45 14.22
C HIS A 32 8.81 8.49 13.11
N LEU A 33 7.74 8.65 12.34
CA LEU A 33 7.67 9.59 11.22
C LEU A 33 6.42 10.47 11.34
N PRO A 34 6.32 11.26 12.44
CA PRO A 34 5.12 12.07 12.71
C PRO A 34 4.94 13.23 11.73
N GLN A 35 5.94 13.56 10.93
CA GLN A 35 5.85 14.61 9.92
C GLN A 35 4.97 14.20 8.73
N TYR A 36 4.71 12.90 8.56
CA TYR A 36 3.81 12.41 7.52
C TYR A 36 2.43 12.15 8.10
N GLU A 37 1.42 12.11 7.24
CA GLU A 37 0.06 11.77 7.63
C GLU A 37 -0.14 10.25 7.51
N TRP A 38 -0.72 9.63 8.54
CA TRP A 38 -0.89 8.17 8.62
C TRP A 38 -2.37 7.87 8.83
N ILE A 39 -2.97 7.11 7.91
CA ILE A 39 -4.41 6.84 7.91
C ILE A 39 -4.67 5.34 8.02
N VAL A 40 -5.45 4.95 9.03
CA VAL A 40 -5.97 3.59 9.17
C VAL A 40 -7.44 3.65 8.73
N CYS A 41 -7.74 3.15 7.55
CA CYS A 41 -9.07 3.33 6.94
C CYS A 41 -10.18 2.67 7.75
N GLN A 42 -9.92 1.50 8.31
CA GLN A 42 -10.96 0.71 8.99
C GLN A 42 -11.53 1.43 10.22
N THR A 43 -10.77 2.30 10.86
CA THR A 43 -11.22 3.00 12.06
C THR A 43 -12.07 4.24 11.76
N LYS A 44 -12.22 4.61 10.49
CA LYS A 44 -12.86 5.87 10.11
C LYS A 44 -14.27 5.73 9.54
N GLN A 45 -14.77 4.51 9.38
CA GLN A 45 -16.10 4.26 8.84
C GLN A 45 -16.35 5.04 7.54
N LEU A 46 -15.44 4.91 6.60
CA LEU A 46 -15.45 5.68 5.35
C LEU A 46 -16.52 5.19 4.39
N THR A 47 -17.15 6.13 3.68
CA THR A 47 -17.90 5.78 2.48
C THR A 47 -16.90 5.37 1.39
N LYS A 48 -17.42 4.75 0.32
CA LYS A 48 -16.58 4.35 -0.81
C LYS A 48 -15.87 5.55 -1.43
N ASN A 49 -16.57 6.67 -1.62
CA ASN A 49 -15.98 7.87 -2.16
C ASN A 49 -14.89 8.44 -1.25
N GLU A 50 -15.13 8.45 0.06
CA GLU A 50 -14.14 8.92 1.02
C GLU A 50 -12.89 8.06 1.00
N TYR A 51 -13.07 6.74 0.91
CA TYR A 51 -11.96 5.80 0.82
C TYR A 51 -11.10 6.06 -0.43
N TYR A 52 -11.75 6.21 -1.59
CA TYR A 52 -11.02 6.47 -2.83
C TYR A 52 -10.36 7.84 -2.84
N ASN A 53 -10.97 8.84 -2.21
CA ASN A 53 -10.33 10.15 -2.05
C ASN A 53 -9.04 10.04 -1.23
N ILE A 54 -9.07 9.28 -0.14
CA ILE A 54 -7.87 9.05 0.68
C ILE A 54 -6.78 8.38 -0.14
N LEU A 55 -7.12 7.32 -0.87
CA LEU A 55 -6.16 6.65 -1.74
C LEU A 55 -5.59 7.62 -2.78
N GLY A 56 -6.45 8.46 -3.40
CA GLY A 56 -6.01 9.42 -4.41
C GLY A 56 -5.10 10.49 -3.87
N GLU A 57 -5.22 10.85 -2.60
CA GLU A 57 -4.36 11.83 -1.95
C GLU A 57 -3.09 11.22 -1.39
N SER A 58 -3.03 9.91 -1.19
CA SER A 58 -1.90 9.25 -0.57
C SER A 58 -0.76 9.04 -1.54
N LYS A 59 0.46 8.96 -1.01
CA LYS A 59 1.65 8.58 -1.78
C LYS A 59 1.99 7.10 -1.64
N ILE A 60 1.59 6.48 -0.53
CA ILE A 60 1.90 5.07 -0.25
C ILE A 60 0.68 4.36 0.29
N VAL A 61 0.43 3.16 -0.22
CA VAL A 61 -0.47 2.19 0.38
C VAL A 61 0.41 1.07 0.95
N PHE A 62 0.36 0.88 2.26
CA PHE A 62 1.28 0.00 2.97
C PHE A 62 0.65 -1.35 3.27
N SER A 63 1.42 -2.42 3.04
CA SER A 63 1.06 -3.77 3.45
C SER A 63 2.21 -4.45 4.17
N ALA A 64 1.90 -5.12 5.29
CA ALA A 64 2.78 -6.08 5.95
C ALA A 64 2.01 -7.38 6.17
N ASN A 65 1.10 -7.70 5.27
CA ASN A 65 0.18 -8.83 5.43
C ASN A 65 0.91 -10.17 5.49
N LEU A 66 0.50 -10.99 6.45
CA LEU A 66 0.97 -12.36 6.57
C LEU A 66 0.05 -13.35 5.84
N GLN A 67 -1.17 -12.92 5.52
CA GLN A 67 -2.14 -13.69 4.73
C GLN A 67 -2.86 -12.73 3.80
N GLU A 68 -2.97 -13.10 2.54
CA GLU A 68 -3.67 -12.31 1.54
C GLU A 68 -3.93 -13.16 0.31
N THR A 69 -5.06 -12.95 -0.37
CA THR A 69 -5.34 -13.63 -1.64
C THR A 69 -4.85 -12.80 -2.83
N LEU A 70 -5.54 -11.72 -3.17
CA LEU A 70 -5.18 -10.90 -4.33
C LEU A 70 -4.66 -9.50 -3.98
N GLY A 71 -4.88 -9.04 -2.73
CA GLY A 71 -4.39 -7.72 -2.32
C GLY A 71 -4.98 -6.59 -3.12
N ILE A 72 -6.30 -6.57 -3.28
CA ILE A 72 -6.97 -5.59 -4.14
C ILE A 72 -6.74 -4.15 -3.69
N SER A 73 -6.56 -3.91 -2.39
CA SER A 73 -6.35 -2.55 -1.87
C SER A 73 -5.07 -1.91 -2.41
N CYS A 74 -4.01 -2.71 -2.51
CA CYS A 74 -2.74 -2.21 -3.05
C CYS A 74 -2.86 -1.92 -4.54
N TYR A 75 -3.61 -2.74 -5.27
CA TYR A 75 -3.89 -2.49 -6.67
C TYR A 75 -4.71 -1.20 -6.84
N GLU A 76 -5.75 -1.01 -6.01
CA GLU A 76 -6.54 0.21 -6.04
C GLU A 76 -5.68 1.45 -5.81
N GLY A 77 -4.72 1.36 -4.88
CA GLY A 77 -3.76 2.44 -4.67
C GLY A 77 -2.93 2.73 -5.90
N ALA A 78 -2.43 1.69 -6.56
CA ALA A 78 -1.63 1.86 -7.78
C ALA A 78 -2.45 2.51 -8.91
N LEU A 79 -3.74 2.22 -8.99
CA LEU A 79 -4.62 2.84 -9.98
C LEU A 79 -4.73 4.36 -9.82
N VAL A 80 -4.51 4.87 -8.62
CA VAL A 80 -4.62 6.30 -8.32
C VAL A 80 -3.25 6.90 -7.96
N ASP A 81 -2.18 6.30 -8.47
CA ASP A 81 -0.81 6.80 -8.37
C ASP A 81 -0.21 6.77 -6.97
N SER A 82 -0.67 5.85 -6.11
CA SER A 82 -0.03 5.59 -4.82
C SER A 82 0.93 4.41 -4.95
N VAL A 83 2.08 4.50 -4.29
CA VAL A 83 3.07 3.42 -4.28
C VAL A 83 2.52 2.23 -3.50
N PRO A 84 2.39 1.05 -4.13
CA PRO A 84 2.00 -0.16 -3.38
C PRO A 84 3.24 -0.75 -2.71
N MET A 85 3.42 -0.46 -1.43
CA MET A 85 4.56 -0.96 -0.65
C MET A 85 4.19 -2.30 -0.01
N VAL A 86 4.71 -3.39 -0.56
CA VAL A 86 4.29 -4.76 -0.19
C VAL A 86 5.51 -5.64 0.14
N PRO A 87 5.31 -6.65 1.01
CA PRO A 87 6.39 -7.59 1.30
C PRO A 87 6.54 -8.61 0.16
N ASP A 88 7.77 -9.10 -0.03
CA ASP A 88 8.07 -10.09 -1.05
C ASP A 88 7.67 -11.48 -0.56
N ARG A 89 6.38 -11.70 -0.44
CA ARG A 89 5.78 -12.96 -0.01
C ARG A 89 4.36 -13.09 -0.53
N LEU A 90 3.74 -14.24 -0.33
CA LEU A 90 2.36 -14.50 -0.76
C LEU A 90 2.23 -14.26 -2.26
N SER A 91 1.05 -13.89 -2.69
CA SER A 91 0.81 -13.54 -4.10
C SER A 91 1.55 -12.29 -4.54
N TYR A 92 1.94 -11.41 -3.60
CA TYR A 92 2.70 -10.21 -3.93
C TYR A 92 4.00 -10.52 -4.66
N LYS A 93 4.60 -11.67 -4.35
CA LYS A 93 5.87 -12.08 -4.96
C LYS A 93 5.79 -12.11 -6.48
N GLU A 94 4.68 -12.58 -7.01
CA GLU A 94 4.46 -12.68 -8.47
C GLU A 94 3.82 -11.43 -9.07
N MET A 95 3.08 -10.69 -8.25
CA MET A 95 2.25 -9.58 -8.74
C MET A 95 3.01 -8.28 -8.89
N TYR A 96 3.96 -8.00 -8.02
CA TYR A 96 4.59 -6.68 -7.93
C TYR A 96 6.02 -6.65 -8.39
N MET A 97 6.42 -5.51 -8.95
CA MET A 97 7.80 -5.24 -9.38
C MET A 97 8.70 -5.12 -8.16
N ASP A 98 9.96 -5.49 -8.32
CA ASP A 98 10.92 -5.51 -7.20
C ASP A 98 11.03 -4.17 -6.48
N GLU A 99 10.92 -3.06 -7.22
CA GLU A 99 11.03 -1.73 -6.61
C GLU A 99 9.91 -1.43 -5.61
N PHE A 100 8.78 -2.14 -5.68
CA PHE A 100 7.65 -1.96 -4.76
C PHE A 100 7.58 -3.04 -3.69
N LYS A 101 8.47 -4.01 -3.75
CA LYS A 101 8.54 -5.08 -2.75
C LYS A 101 9.71 -4.85 -1.81
N TYR A 102 9.50 -5.13 -0.52
CA TYR A 102 10.59 -5.17 0.45
C TYR A 102 10.79 -6.61 0.91
N PRO A 103 11.98 -6.96 1.43
CA PRO A 103 12.24 -8.34 1.85
C PRO A 103 11.23 -8.83 2.88
N SER A 104 10.72 -10.05 2.67
CA SER A 104 9.71 -10.64 3.55
C SER A 104 10.16 -10.68 5.01
N GLU A 105 11.43 -10.94 5.24
CA GLU A 105 12.00 -11.06 6.59
C GLU A 105 11.93 -9.78 7.41
N TRP A 106 11.71 -8.62 6.76
CA TRP A 106 11.61 -7.36 7.48
C TRP A 106 10.34 -7.26 8.32
N THR A 107 9.29 -8.03 7.98
CA THR A 107 7.99 -7.91 8.64
C THR A 107 7.32 -9.25 8.90
N THR A 108 8.10 -10.29 9.21
CA THR A 108 7.52 -11.59 9.57
C THR A 108 6.81 -11.54 10.93
N ASP A 109 7.26 -10.65 11.81
CA ASP A 109 6.61 -10.33 13.08
C ASP A 109 7.14 -8.99 13.56
N PHE A 110 6.65 -8.54 14.71
CA PHE A 110 7.07 -7.24 15.24
C PHE A 110 8.56 -7.22 15.61
N ASN A 111 9.07 -8.33 16.11
CA ASN A 111 10.48 -8.42 16.49
C ASN A 111 11.40 -8.29 15.26
N ALA A 112 11.06 -8.95 14.18
CA ALA A 112 11.80 -8.81 12.92
C ALA A 112 11.74 -7.37 12.41
N TYR A 113 10.56 -6.76 12.49
CA TYR A 113 10.38 -5.36 12.12
C TYR A 113 11.33 -4.44 12.92
N THR A 114 11.45 -4.64 14.23
CA THR A 114 12.33 -3.78 15.03
C THR A 114 13.78 -3.86 14.58
N LYS A 115 14.21 -5.01 14.08
CA LYS A 115 15.56 -5.19 13.56
C LYS A 115 15.78 -4.48 12.23
N HIS A 116 14.74 -4.33 11.42
CA HIS A 116 14.83 -3.77 10.07
C HIS A 116 14.10 -2.43 9.96
N LYS A 117 13.73 -1.84 11.09
CA LYS A 117 12.96 -0.59 11.12
C LYS A 117 13.62 0.51 10.30
N GLN A 118 14.93 0.68 10.42
CA GLN A 118 15.61 1.77 9.73
C GLN A 118 15.56 1.60 8.21
N GLU A 119 15.70 0.38 7.71
CA GLU A 119 15.60 0.12 6.28
C GLU A 119 14.19 0.41 5.76
N ILE A 120 13.18 0.06 6.54
CA ILE A 120 11.78 0.35 6.20
C ILE A 120 11.55 1.86 6.17
N ILE A 121 12.03 2.58 7.18
CA ILE A 121 11.92 4.03 7.24
C ILE A 121 12.59 4.68 6.03
N ASN A 122 13.79 4.23 5.68
CA ASN A 122 14.51 4.75 4.52
C ASN A 122 13.72 4.55 3.23
N LYS A 123 13.08 3.38 3.09
CA LYS A 123 12.28 3.08 1.91
C LYS A 123 11.03 3.96 1.83
N ILE A 124 10.38 4.16 2.97
CA ILE A 124 9.21 5.06 3.03
C ILE A 124 9.60 6.48 2.62
N ARG A 125 10.70 6.99 3.17
CA ARG A 125 11.19 8.33 2.81
C ARG A 125 11.49 8.44 1.33
N TYR A 126 12.12 7.43 0.76
CA TYR A 126 12.41 7.39 -0.67
C TYR A 126 11.12 7.49 -1.49
N TYR A 127 10.11 6.68 -1.15
CA TYR A 127 8.84 6.72 -1.86
C TYR A 127 8.14 8.09 -1.75
N ILE A 128 8.21 8.70 -0.57
CA ILE A 128 7.57 10.02 -0.36
C ILE A 128 8.32 11.11 -1.14
N GLU A 129 9.64 11.14 -1.01
CA GLU A 129 10.46 12.20 -1.61
C GLU A 129 10.53 12.12 -3.13
N ASP A 130 10.61 10.90 -3.66
CA ASP A 130 10.75 10.68 -5.10
C ASP A 130 9.44 10.24 -5.77
N HIS A 131 8.30 10.48 -5.11
CA HIS A 131 7.01 10.03 -5.61
C HIS A 131 6.76 10.44 -7.06
N THR A 132 7.03 11.70 -7.41
CA THR A 132 6.81 12.20 -8.77
C THR A 132 7.59 11.39 -9.80
N LYS A 133 8.83 11.02 -9.48
CA LYS A 133 9.66 10.20 -10.37
C LYS A 133 9.15 8.78 -10.48
N LEU A 134 8.44 8.29 -9.47
CA LEU A 134 7.92 6.92 -9.44
C LEU A 134 6.59 6.76 -10.15
N VAL A 135 5.86 7.85 -10.42
CA VAL A 135 4.53 7.77 -11.03
C VAL A 135 4.52 6.95 -12.33
N PRO A 136 5.46 7.11 -13.28
CA PRO A 136 5.46 6.25 -14.47
C PRO A 136 5.62 4.77 -14.14
N HIS A 137 6.39 4.43 -13.11
CA HIS A 137 6.58 3.05 -12.66
C HIS A 137 5.31 2.51 -12.02
N ILE A 138 4.60 3.35 -11.26
CA ILE A 138 3.31 2.97 -10.65
C ILE A 138 2.28 2.69 -11.76
N HIS A 139 2.24 3.51 -12.80
CA HIS A 139 1.37 3.29 -13.96
C HIS A 139 1.66 1.94 -14.63
N LYS A 140 2.93 1.63 -14.82
CA LYS A 140 3.35 0.36 -15.41
C LYS A 140 2.91 -0.81 -14.52
N GLN A 141 3.08 -0.66 -13.21
CA GLN A 141 2.66 -1.68 -12.24
C GLN A 141 1.15 -1.90 -12.31
N ALA A 142 0.36 -0.82 -12.32
CA ALA A 142 -1.10 -0.92 -12.38
C ALA A 142 -1.56 -1.61 -13.65
N LYS A 143 -0.96 -1.30 -14.80
CA LYS A 143 -1.29 -1.94 -16.07
C LYS A 143 -0.96 -3.43 -16.04
N SER A 144 0.18 -3.80 -15.47
CA SER A 144 0.57 -5.20 -15.35
C SER A 144 -0.43 -5.98 -14.49
N LEU A 145 -0.84 -5.40 -13.36
CA LEU A 145 -1.82 -6.03 -12.47
C LEU A 145 -3.17 -6.19 -13.16
N GLN A 146 -3.62 -5.14 -13.84
CA GLN A 146 -4.90 -5.17 -14.56
C GLN A 146 -4.91 -6.29 -15.61
N LYS A 147 -3.83 -6.41 -16.36
CA LYS A 147 -3.73 -7.40 -17.44
C LYS A 147 -3.66 -8.83 -16.91
N LYS A 148 -2.89 -9.05 -15.84
CA LYS A 148 -2.57 -10.40 -15.37
C LYS A 148 -3.50 -10.93 -14.27
N PHE A 149 -3.99 -10.05 -13.40
CA PHE A 149 -4.69 -10.47 -12.18
C PHE A 149 -6.06 -9.84 -12.01
N PHE A 150 -6.26 -8.62 -12.50
CA PHE A 150 -7.51 -7.87 -12.30
C PHE A 150 -8.08 -7.47 -13.65
N THR A 151 -8.73 -8.41 -14.32
CA THR A 151 -9.47 -8.07 -15.53
C THR A 151 -10.65 -7.16 -15.16
N ALA A 152 -11.19 -6.43 -16.13
CA ALA A 152 -12.31 -5.54 -15.89
C ALA A 152 -13.49 -6.27 -15.23
N THR A 153 -13.77 -7.51 -15.67
CA THR A 153 -14.85 -8.32 -15.11
C THR A 153 -14.59 -8.68 -13.65
N ASN A 154 -13.37 -9.16 -13.35
CA ASN A 154 -13.02 -9.55 -11.99
C ASN A 154 -13.03 -8.35 -11.04
N LEU A 155 -12.51 -7.22 -11.49
CA LEU A 155 -12.51 -6.00 -10.68
C LEU A 155 -13.94 -5.54 -10.40
N TYR A 156 -14.79 -5.56 -11.40
CA TYR A 156 -16.19 -5.18 -11.26
C TYR A 156 -16.90 -6.05 -10.23
N ALA A 157 -16.75 -7.37 -10.36
CA ALA A 157 -17.35 -8.30 -9.41
C ALA A 157 -16.86 -8.09 -7.98
N THR A 158 -15.58 -7.82 -7.80
CA THR A 158 -14.98 -7.58 -6.48
C THR A 158 -15.51 -6.29 -5.87
N ILE A 159 -15.62 -5.23 -6.66
CA ILE A 159 -16.09 -3.92 -6.17
C ILE A 159 -17.57 -3.99 -5.79
N ASN A 160 -18.35 -4.79 -6.49
CA ASN A 160 -19.79 -4.90 -6.25
C ASN A 160 -20.20 -6.02 -5.28
N SER A 161 -19.24 -6.79 -4.80
CA SER A 161 -19.51 -7.86 -3.84
C SER A 161 -19.49 -7.36 -2.36
#